data_bc32828e0edfaad47d31aa20e71639ce
#
_entry.id   bc32828e0edfaad47d31aa20e71639ce
#
_cell.length_a   1.000
_cell.length_b   1.000
_cell.length_c   1.000
_cell.angle_alpha   90.00
_cell.angle_beta   90.00
_cell.angle_gamma   90.00
#
_symmetry.space_group_name_H-M   'P 1'
#
loop_
_entity.id
_entity.type
_entity.pdbx_description
1 polymer ?
#
loop_
_entity_poly.entity_id
_entity_poly.type
_entity_poly.pdbx_seq_one_letter_code
_entity_poly.pdbx_strand_id
1 'polypeptide(L)'
;HEDCRRQRQMCIRDRRSVKVDEKGFELNQTFIKGLIGALCVDQMVNGYLSPSKLDPADNNPSGLGAGQYTTMEHYWDEGFGYLYGLEADETAPTFSGNGSVLLNKYAGKVNTSGDVDMNAVYDALIAGRTAIVNMDYTERDAQGLVARELISKILGVKASDYLRGGAAELGNTNPDMAEVIHDLSEGYGFILSLQFALGADGQYLVPKADVDAMLANLEAGNGLWDIDAATLITMADQIDAAFGL
;
A
#
# COMPACT_ATOMS: atom_id res chain seq x y z
N HIS A 1 2.28 -37.30 17.49
CA HIS A 1 3.50 -36.53 17.13
C HIS A 1 3.47 -35.95 15.71
N GLU A 2 2.56 -36.38 14.83
CA GLU A 2 2.46 -35.83 13.45
C GLU A 2 1.53 -34.62 13.33
N ASP A 3 0.60 -34.42 14.26
CA ASP A 3 -0.31 -33.26 14.24
C ASP A 3 0.35 -31.94 14.65
N CYS A 4 1.47 -31.98 15.37
CA CYS A 4 2.23 -30.77 15.74
C CYS A 4 3.00 -30.14 14.57
N ARG A 5 3.12 -30.81 13.42
CA ARG A 5 3.82 -30.30 12.24
C ARG A 5 2.94 -29.51 11.30
N ARG A 6 1.61 -29.61 11.40
CA ARG A 6 0.68 -28.98 10.45
C ARG A 6 0.12 -27.62 10.90
N GLN A 7 0.20 -27.31 12.17
CA GLN A 7 -0.16 -25.99 12.71
C GLN A 7 0.73 -25.72 13.93
N ARG A 8 1.89 -25.12 13.73
CA ARG A 8 2.65 -24.59 14.85
C ARG A 8 1.93 -23.39 15.42
N GLN A 9 1.12 -23.65 16.44
CA GLN A 9 0.59 -22.59 17.29
C GLN A 9 1.71 -22.25 18.26
N MET A 10 2.38 -21.12 18.04
CA MET A 10 3.36 -20.59 18.96
C MET A 10 2.62 -19.87 20.08
N CYS A 11 2.47 -20.54 21.24
CA CYS A 11 2.10 -19.87 22.49
C CYS A 11 3.37 -19.29 23.09
N ILE A 12 3.61 -17.99 22.92
CA ILE A 12 4.67 -17.28 23.62
C ILE A 12 4.07 -16.60 24.83
N ARG A 13 4.79 -16.70 25.94
CA ARG A 13 4.45 -16.11 27.25
C ARG A 13 3.82 -14.72 27.11
N ASP A 14 2.53 -14.65 27.39
CA ASP A 14 1.76 -13.48 27.80
C ASP A 14 1.46 -12.36 26.80
N ARG A 15 1.78 -12.42 25.46
CA ARG A 15 1.54 -11.27 24.59
C ARG A 15 0.72 -11.55 23.33
N ARG A 16 1.12 -12.46 22.46
CA ARG A 16 0.42 -12.71 21.19
C ARG A 16 0.48 -14.20 20.80
N SER A 17 -0.62 -14.74 20.32
CA SER A 17 -0.62 -16.03 19.63
C SER A 17 -0.88 -15.80 18.14
N VAL A 18 0.00 -16.32 17.28
CA VAL A 18 -0.13 -16.23 15.82
C VAL A 18 -0.42 -17.62 15.25
N LYS A 19 -1.27 -17.67 14.22
CA LYS A 19 -1.54 -18.91 13.47
C LYS A 19 -0.77 -18.82 12.16
N VAL A 20 0.15 -19.75 11.97
CA VAL A 20 1.08 -19.75 10.85
C VAL A 20 1.09 -21.05 10.08
N ASP A 21 1.51 -21.00 8.83
CA ASP A 21 1.82 -22.16 8.02
C ASP A 21 3.17 -22.80 8.44
N GLU A 22 3.64 -23.77 7.66
CA GLU A 22 4.89 -24.48 7.93
C GLU A 22 6.14 -23.59 7.81
N LYS A 23 6.06 -22.52 7.01
CA LYS A 23 7.14 -21.53 6.81
C LYS A 23 7.05 -20.31 7.72
N GLY A 24 6.08 -20.28 8.63
CA GLY A 24 5.93 -19.19 9.60
C GLY A 24 5.06 -18.02 9.13
N PHE A 25 4.38 -18.10 7.99
CA PHE A 25 3.53 -17.00 7.51
C PHE A 25 2.14 -17.02 8.15
N GLU A 26 1.70 -15.87 8.67
CA GLU A 26 0.30 -15.61 8.97
C GLU A 26 -0.45 -15.31 7.65
N LEU A 27 -1.04 -16.34 7.02
CA LEU A 27 -1.65 -16.23 5.69
C LEU A 27 -2.75 -15.16 5.59
N ASN A 28 -3.47 -14.89 6.67
CA ASN A 28 -4.45 -13.80 6.71
C ASN A 28 -3.78 -12.42 6.60
N GLN A 29 -2.59 -12.22 7.17
CA GLN A 29 -1.86 -10.96 7.07
C GLN A 29 -1.28 -10.80 5.65
N THR A 30 -0.58 -11.82 5.14
CA THR A 30 -0.03 -11.77 3.78
C THR A 30 -1.10 -11.48 2.74
N PHE A 31 -2.27 -12.13 2.86
CA PHE A 31 -3.39 -11.96 1.95
C PHE A 31 -3.99 -10.54 2.03
N ILE A 32 -4.38 -10.09 3.24
CA ILE A 32 -5.04 -8.78 3.39
C ILE A 32 -4.11 -7.63 2.98
N LYS A 33 -2.82 -7.69 3.29
CA LYS A 33 -1.87 -6.64 2.91
C LYS A 33 -1.56 -6.66 1.40
N GLY A 34 -1.50 -7.86 0.79
CA GLY A 34 -1.41 -7.99 -0.67
C GLY A 34 -2.62 -7.41 -1.41
N LEU A 35 -3.82 -7.51 -0.83
CA LEU A 35 -5.03 -6.90 -1.40
C LEU A 35 -5.00 -5.36 -1.38
N ILE A 36 -4.28 -4.72 -0.45
CA ILE A 36 -4.12 -3.26 -0.44
C ILE A 36 -3.49 -2.80 -1.75
N GLY A 37 -2.41 -3.46 -2.21
CA GLY A 37 -1.82 -3.17 -3.51
C GLY A 37 -2.73 -3.56 -4.67
N ALA A 38 -3.17 -4.82 -4.71
CA ALA A 38 -3.87 -5.38 -5.87
C ALA A 38 -5.29 -4.82 -6.10
N LEU A 39 -6.01 -4.45 -5.04
CA LEU A 39 -7.39 -3.94 -5.17
C LEU A 39 -7.51 -2.44 -4.95
N CYS A 40 -6.70 -1.84 -4.06
CA CYS A 40 -6.83 -0.41 -3.77
C CYS A 40 -5.83 0.39 -4.61
N VAL A 41 -4.53 0.16 -4.43
CA VAL A 41 -3.49 0.99 -5.08
C VAL A 41 -3.49 0.77 -6.58
N ASP A 42 -3.56 -0.48 -7.08
CA ASP A 42 -3.59 -0.76 -8.52
C ASP A 42 -4.80 -0.09 -9.19
N GLN A 43 -5.99 -0.20 -8.59
CA GLN A 43 -7.19 0.44 -9.13
C GLN A 43 -7.11 1.96 -9.13
N MET A 44 -6.52 2.59 -8.08
CA MET A 44 -6.32 4.03 -8.07
C MET A 44 -5.24 4.45 -9.07
N VAL A 45 -4.04 3.90 -8.89
CA VAL A 45 -2.80 4.39 -9.52
C VAL A 45 -2.72 3.98 -10.98
N ASN A 46 -2.99 2.72 -11.30
CA ASN A 46 -2.91 2.18 -12.66
C ASN A 46 -4.26 2.15 -13.40
N GLY A 47 -5.34 2.32 -12.66
CA GLY A 47 -6.70 2.39 -13.17
C GLY A 47 -7.23 3.82 -13.22
N TYR A 48 -8.06 4.19 -12.25
CA TYR A 48 -8.93 5.38 -12.27
C TYR A 48 -8.23 6.72 -12.42
N LEU A 49 -7.02 6.89 -11.86
CA LEU A 49 -6.24 8.13 -11.97
C LEU A 49 -5.23 8.09 -13.14
N SER A 50 -5.26 7.06 -13.97
CA SER A 50 -4.33 6.95 -15.09
C SER A 50 -4.82 7.67 -16.34
N PRO A 51 -3.93 8.28 -17.16
CA PRO A 51 -4.32 8.90 -18.43
C PRO A 51 -5.03 7.93 -19.38
N SER A 52 -4.74 6.64 -19.30
CA SER A 52 -5.39 5.62 -20.14
C SER A 52 -6.87 5.41 -19.81
N LYS A 53 -7.28 5.72 -18.59
CA LYS A 53 -8.69 5.63 -18.13
C LYS A 53 -9.42 6.94 -18.32
N LEU A 54 -8.69 8.07 -18.28
CA LEU A 54 -9.23 9.44 -18.31
C LEU A 54 -9.22 10.01 -19.74
N ASP A 55 -9.91 9.35 -20.68
CA ASP A 55 -10.01 9.83 -22.06
C ASP A 55 -10.81 11.16 -22.12
N PRO A 56 -10.29 12.25 -22.74
CA PRO A 56 -11.03 13.48 -22.95
C PRO A 56 -12.42 13.31 -23.59
N ALA A 57 -12.63 12.28 -24.39
CA ALA A 57 -13.94 11.96 -24.97
C ALA A 57 -15.00 11.61 -23.91
N ASP A 58 -14.58 11.14 -22.73
CA ASP A 58 -15.46 10.80 -21.61
C ASP A 58 -15.85 12.02 -20.75
N ASN A 59 -15.34 13.22 -21.09
CA ASN A 59 -15.64 14.46 -20.38
C ASN A 59 -16.54 15.40 -21.19
N ASN A 60 -17.71 14.91 -21.60
CA ASN A 60 -18.69 15.71 -22.32
C ASN A 60 -19.86 16.14 -21.40
N PRO A 61 -19.92 17.38 -20.95
CA PRO A 61 -20.99 17.89 -20.09
C PRO A 61 -22.28 18.22 -20.85
N SER A 62 -22.31 18.10 -22.18
CA SER A 62 -23.48 18.46 -22.99
C SER A 62 -24.68 17.58 -22.64
N GLY A 63 -25.78 18.23 -22.26
CA GLY A 63 -27.03 17.56 -21.89
C GLY A 63 -27.11 17.09 -20.45
N LEU A 64 -26.10 17.34 -19.63
CA LEU A 64 -26.14 17.05 -18.18
C LEU A 64 -27.03 18.06 -17.46
N GLY A 65 -27.86 17.57 -16.53
CA GLY A 65 -28.64 18.38 -15.60
C GLY A 65 -27.87 18.74 -14.33
N ALA A 66 -28.46 19.59 -13.50
CA ALA A 66 -27.87 19.96 -12.21
C ALA A 66 -27.59 18.72 -11.34
N GLY A 67 -26.37 18.61 -10.79
CA GLY A 67 -25.93 17.49 -9.96
C GLY A 67 -25.56 16.22 -10.73
N GLN A 68 -25.55 16.28 -12.06
CA GLN A 68 -24.99 15.21 -12.88
C GLN A 68 -23.50 15.47 -13.18
N TYR A 69 -22.78 14.42 -13.50
CA TYR A 69 -21.35 14.43 -13.77
C TYR A 69 -21.01 13.64 -15.03
N THR A 70 -19.86 13.92 -15.62
CA THR A 70 -19.34 13.20 -16.78
C THR A 70 -18.76 11.83 -16.36
N THR A 71 -18.55 10.96 -17.33
CA THR A 71 -17.90 9.66 -17.09
C THR A 71 -16.48 9.84 -16.54
N MET A 72 -15.72 10.85 -17.02
CA MET A 72 -14.38 11.14 -16.51
C MET A 72 -14.42 11.62 -15.06
N GLU A 73 -15.36 12.50 -14.72
CA GLU A 73 -15.58 12.95 -13.35
C GLU A 73 -15.87 11.78 -12.43
N HIS A 74 -16.73 10.86 -12.86
CA HIS A 74 -17.05 9.64 -12.12
C HIS A 74 -15.80 8.76 -11.89
N TYR A 75 -14.99 8.55 -12.92
CA TYR A 75 -13.77 7.76 -12.76
C TYR A 75 -12.80 8.38 -11.75
N TRP A 76 -12.64 9.71 -11.79
CA TRP A 76 -11.80 10.40 -10.82
C TRP A 76 -12.32 10.25 -9.39
N ASP A 77 -13.62 10.42 -9.21
CA ASP A 77 -14.30 10.28 -7.92
C ASP A 77 -14.24 8.83 -7.38
N GLU A 78 -14.28 7.81 -8.25
CA GLU A 78 -13.99 6.42 -7.88
C GLU A 78 -12.55 6.27 -7.35
N GLY A 79 -11.57 6.89 -8.01
CA GLY A 79 -10.19 6.92 -7.53
C GLY A 79 -10.10 7.52 -6.11
N PHE A 80 -10.76 8.65 -5.87
CA PHE A 80 -10.85 9.26 -4.55
C PHE A 80 -11.47 8.30 -3.52
N GLY A 81 -12.54 7.60 -3.89
CA GLY A 81 -13.25 6.65 -3.03
C GLY A 81 -12.41 5.48 -2.55
N TYR A 82 -11.47 4.97 -3.35
CA TYR A 82 -10.57 3.89 -2.94
C TYR A 82 -9.64 4.27 -1.78
N LEU A 83 -9.29 5.54 -1.64
CA LEU A 83 -8.48 6.04 -0.53
C LEU A 83 -9.34 6.45 0.67
N TYR A 84 -10.35 7.28 0.44
CA TYR A 84 -11.13 7.90 1.51
C TYR A 84 -12.35 7.07 1.93
N GLY A 85 -12.87 6.24 1.03
CA GLY A 85 -13.92 5.28 1.35
C GLY A 85 -15.19 5.95 1.86
N LEU A 86 -15.58 5.58 3.08
CA LEU A 86 -16.78 6.07 3.77
C LEU A 86 -16.49 7.17 4.79
N GLU A 87 -15.46 7.99 4.57
CA GLU A 87 -15.21 9.13 5.45
C GLU A 87 -16.44 10.05 5.50
N ALA A 88 -16.78 10.48 6.73
CA ALA A 88 -18.03 11.21 6.96
C ALA A 88 -17.98 12.65 6.41
N ASP A 89 -16.80 13.22 6.28
CA ASP A 89 -16.55 14.55 5.75
C ASP A 89 -15.52 14.49 4.63
N GLU A 90 -15.99 14.46 3.39
CA GLU A 90 -15.15 14.41 2.20
C GLU A 90 -14.40 15.71 1.93
N THR A 91 -14.80 16.82 2.58
CA THR A 91 -14.13 18.12 2.46
C THR A 91 -12.98 18.31 3.43
N ALA A 92 -12.92 17.47 4.47
CA ALA A 92 -11.86 17.45 5.46
C ALA A 92 -11.64 15.98 5.92
N PRO A 93 -11.20 15.09 5.02
CA PRO A 93 -11.12 13.67 5.34
C PRO A 93 -10.10 13.45 6.44
N THR A 94 -10.46 12.59 7.39
CA THR A 94 -9.60 12.17 8.48
C THR A 94 -9.16 10.72 8.25
N PHE A 95 -7.94 10.38 8.62
CA PHE A 95 -7.47 9.01 8.57
C PHE A 95 -7.74 8.30 9.92
N SER A 96 -8.96 8.44 10.43
CA SER A 96 -9.37 7.88 11.73
C SER A 96 -9.49 6.35 11.75
N GLY A 97 -9.44 5.71 10.58
CA GLY A 97 -9.63 4.27 10.43
C GLY A 97 -11.09 3.82 10.47
N ASN A 98 -12.03 4.75 10.55
CA ASN A 98 -13.47 4.44 10.54
C ASN A 98 -14.03 4.29 9.13
N GLY A 99 -13.44 4.94 8.14
CA GLY A 99 -13.86 4.91 6.74
C GLY A 99 -13.35 3.70 5.98
N SER A 100 -12.10 3.31 6.20
CA SER A 100 -11.47 2.17 5.56
C SER A 100 -10.43 1.51 6.46
N VAL A 101 -10.50 0.19 6.55
CA VAL A 101 -9.51 -0.62 7.28
C VAL A 101 -8.32 -1.06 6.42
N LEU A 102 -8.36 -0.78 5.11
CA LEU A 102 -7.32 -1.12 4.15
C LEU A 102 -6.38 0.07 3.92
N LEU A 103 -6.41 0.66 2.72
CA LEU A 103 -5.47 1.71 2.32
C LEU A 103 -5.55 2.95 3.23
N ASN A 104 -6.76 3.42 3.59
CA ASN A 104 -6.97 4.58 4.45
C ASN A 104 -6.24 4.46 5.80
N LYS A 105 -6.31 3.27 6.44
CA LYS A 105 -5.61 3.01 7.70
C LYS A 105 -4.09 3.23 7.59
N TYR A 106 -3.49 2.78 6.49
CA TYR A 106 -2.04 2.90 6.28
C TYR A 106 -1.64 4.29 5.81
N ALA A 107 -2.48 4.97 5.03
CA ALA A 107 -2.36 6.39 4.75
C ALA A 107 -2.29 7.21 6.04
N GLY A 108 -3.17 6.94 7.01
CA GLY A 108 -3.13 7.57 8.32
C GLY A 108 -1.85 7.32 9.11
N LYS A 109 -1.32 6.09 9.04
CA LYS A 109 -0.05 5.74 9.71
C LYS A 109 1.13 6.52 9.13
N VAL A 110 1.30 6.53 7.80
CA VAL A 110 2.41 7.23 7.13
C VAL A 110 2.30 8.75 7.22
N ASN A 111 1.08 9.29 7.30
CA ASN A 111 0.85 10.70 7.57
C ASN A 111 1.26 11.09 9.00
N THR A 112 0.96 10.23 9.96
CA THR A 112 1.32 10.46 11.37
C THR A 112 2.83 10.39 11.61
N SER A 113 3.54 9.49 10.93
CA SER A 113 5.01 9.42 10.99
C SER A 113 5.69 10.55 10.21
N GLY A 114 4.98 11.17 9.26
CA GLY A 114 5.49 12.25 8.42
C GLY A 114 6.20 11.77 7.14
N ASP A 115 6.13 10.47 6.84
CA ASP A 115 6.81 9.90 5.67
C ASP A 115 6.09 10.22 4.35
N VAL A 116 4.76 10.42 4.41
CA VAL A 116 3.94 10.85 3.28
C VAL A 116 2.97 11.94 3.73
N ASP A 117 3.01 13.09 3.05
CA ASP A 117 2.03 14.16 3.29
C ASP A 117 0.69 13.83 2.61
N MET A 118 -0.26 13.37 3.40
CA MET A 118 -1.58 13.01 2.89
C MET A 118 -2.47 14.23 2.60
N ASN A 119 -2.11 15.44 3.08
CA ASN A 119 -2.77 16.67 2.63
C ASN A 119 -2.40 16.97 1.17
N ALA A 120 -1.14 16.73 0.80
CA ALA A 120 -0.72 16.90 -0.60
C ALA A 120 -1.46 15.93 -1.55
N VAL A 121 -1.75 14.69 -1.09
CA VAL A 121 -2.59 13.74 -1.85
C VAL A 121 -4.01 14.29 -2.03
N TYR A 122 -4.61 14.78 -0.94
CA TYR A 122 -5.96 15.36 -0.98
C TYR A 122 -6.01 16.57 -1.92
N ASP A 123 -5.08 17.52 -1.77
CA ASP A 123 -5.02 18.73 -2.59
C ASP A 123 -4.86 18.39 -4.08
N ALA A 124 -4.01 17.41 -4.41
CA ALA A 124 -3.85 16.94 -5.77
C ALA A 124 -5.15 16.32 -6.34
N LEU A 125 -5.86 15.52 -5.55
CA LEU A 125 -7.14 14.93 -5.97
C LEU A 125 -8.21 16.00 -6.20
N ILE A 126 -8.30 17.03 -5.35
CA ILE A 126 -9.25 18.15 -5.53
C ILE A 126 -8.87 19.04 -6.72
N ALA A 127 -7.58 19.36 -6.87
CA ALA A 127 -7.10 20.16 -8.01
C ALA A 127 -7.33 19.43 -9.35
N GLY A 128 -7.03 18.12 -9.41
CA GLY A 128 -7.28 17.31 -10.60
C GLY A 128 -8.77 17.20 -10.94
N ARG A 129 -9.64 17.06 -9.94
CA ARG A 129 -11.09 17.08 -10.13
C ARG A 129 -11.59 18.42 -10.70
N THR A 130 -11.02 19.51 -10.19
CA THR A 130 -11.31 20.87 -10.67
C THR A 130 -10.82 21.06 -12.11
N ALA A 131 -9.64 20.53 -12.44
CA ALA A 131 -9.10 20.57 -13.79
C ALA A 131 -10.00 19.81 -14.79
N ILE A 132 -10.59 18.68 -14.41
CA ILE A 132 -11.57 17.95 -15.24
C ILE A 132 -12.78 18.84 -15.56
N VAL A 133 -13.37 19.49 -14.56
CA VAL A 133 -14.51 20.42 -14.76
C VAL A 133 -14.15 21.55 -15.73
N ASN A 134 -12.93 22.09 -15.65
CA ASN A 134 -12.41 23.13 -16.49
C ASN A 134 -11.87 22.65 -17.85
N MET A 135 -11.92 21.35 -18.12
CA MET A 135 -11.35 20.71 -19.33
C MET A 135 -9.84 20.97 -19.48
N ASP A 136 -9.12 21.23 -18.38
CA ASP A 136 -7.67 21.35 -18.35
C ASP A 136 -7.02 19.98 -18.10
N TYR A 137 -6.86 19.25 -19.19
CA TYR A 137 -6.33 17.87 -19.10
C TYR A 137 -4.84 17.82 -18.79
N THR A 138 -4.10 18.90 -19.05
CA THR A 138 -2.69 19.01 -18.68
C THR A 138 -2.54 19.10 -17.16
N GLU A 139 -3.32 19.96 -16.52
CA GLU A 139 -3.34 20.08 -15.07
C GLU A 139 -3.90 18.83 -14.41
N ARG A 140 -4.98 18.23 -14.95
CA ARG A 140 -5.50 16.95 -14.48
C ARG A 140 -4.41 15.88 -14.43
N ASP A 141 -3.63 15.70 -15.51
CA ASP A 141 -2.58 14.69 -15.59
C ASP A 141 -1.44 14.98 -14.62
N ALA A 142 -1.07 16.25 -14.45
CA ALA A 142 -0.05 16.66 -13.48
C ALA A 142 -0.48 16.29 -12.05
N GLN A 143 -1.70 16.64 -11.67
CA GLN A 143 -2.24 16.37 -10.34
C GLN A 143 -2.49 14.86 -10.13
N GLY A 144 -2.93 14.16 -11.18
CA GLY A 144 -3.06 12.71 -11.16
C GLY A 144 -1.71 12.02 -10.90
N LEU A 145 -0.63 12.52 -11.49
CA LEU A 145 0.71 11.95 -11.28
C LEU A 145 1.19 12.19 -9.83
N VAL A 146 1.00 13.39 -9.28
CA VAL A 146 1.32 13.70 -7.86
C VAL A 146 0.57 12.75 -6.92
N ALA A 147 -0.73 12.59 -7.09
CA ALA A 147 -1.53 11.70 -6.25
C ALA A 147 -1.05 10.23 -6.38
N ARG A 148 -0.79 9.75 -7.59
CA ARG A 148 -0.36 8.38 -7.87
C ARG A 148 0.99 8.06 -7.23
N GLU A 149 1.96 8.98 -7.32
CA GLU A 149 3.28 8.85 -6.70
C GLU A 149 3.17 8.77 -5.17
N LEU A 150 2.48 9.73 -4.54
CA LEU A 150 2.36 9.77 -3.08
C LEU A 150 1.58 8.57 -2.52
N ILE A 151 0.55 8.10 -3.22
CA ILE A 151 -0.18 6.89 -2.85
C ILE A 151 0.72 5.66 -2.96
N SER A 152 1.52 5.56 -4.03
CA SER A 152 2.50 4.49 -4.21
C SER A 152 3.53 4.46 -3.08
N LYS A 153 3.95 5.63 -2.60
CA LYS A 153 4.92 5.78 -1.51
C LYS A 153 4.45 5.14 -0.20
N ILE A 154 3.13 5.07 0.04
CA ILE A 154 2.56 4.37 1.22
C ILE A 154 3.02 2.90 1.24
N LEU A 155 3.07 2.24 0.08
CA LEU A 155 3.49 0.83 -0.02
C LEU A 155 4.97 0.65 0.33
N GLY A 156 5.84 1.53 -0.21
CA GLY A 156 7.28 1.50 0.06
C GLY A 156 7.59 1.70 1.55
N VAL A 157 7.03 2.77 2.14
CA VAL A 157 7.19 3.05 3.58
C VAL A 157 6.76 1.84 4.41
N LYS A 158 5.58 1.27 4.13
CA LYS A 158 5.09 0.15 4.95
C LYS A 158 5.88 -1.13 4.74
N ALA A 159 6.33 -1.44 3.53
CA ALA A 159 7.18 -2.59 3.27
C ALA A 159 8.52 -2.46 4.03
N SER A 160 9.17 -1.29 3.96
CA SER A 160 10.43 -1.01 4.68
C SER A 160 10.24 -1.07 6.19
N ASP A 161 9.20 -0.40 6.74
CA ASP A 161 8.90 -0.40 8.17
C ASP A 161 8.80 -1.81 8.75
N TYR A 162 8.05 -2.70 8.10
CA TYR A 162 7.85 -4.07 8.58
C TYR A 162 9.11 -4.92 8.49
N LEU A 163 9.94 -4.74 7.46
CA LEU A 163 11.23 -5.40 7.36
C LEU A 163 12.18 -4.92 8.47
N ARG A 164 12.26 -3.61 8.71
CA ARG A 164 13.09 -3.03 9.75
C ARG A 164 12.58 -3.39 11.15
N GLY A 165 11.27 -3.44 11.36
CA GLY A 165 10.65 -3.90 12.60
C GLY A 165 11.03 -5.34 12.92
N GLY A 166 10.85 -6.25 11.96
CA GLY A 166 11.27 -7.65 12.11
C GLY A 166 12.76 -7.81 12.36
N ALA A 167 13.61 -7.04 11.64
CA ALA A 167 15.06 -7.06 11.85
C ALA A 167 15.46 -6.56 13.24
N ALA A 168 14.83 -5.50 13.72
CA ALA A 168 15.10 -4.94 15.06
C ALA A 168 14.71 -5.93 16.16
N GLU A 169 13.55 -6.58 16.02
CA GLU A 169 13.11 -7.59 17.00
C GLU A 169 14.03 -8.81 17.01
N LEU A 170 14.49 -9.30 15.84
CA LEU A 170 15.47 -10.38 15.73
C LEU A 170 16.80 -10.03 16.38
N GLY A 171 17.16 -8.75 16.46
CA GLY A 171 18.39 -8.25 17.11
C GLY A 171 18.33 -8.30 18.64
N ASN A 172 17.17 -8.52 19.25
CA ASN A 172 17.04 -8.57 20.70
C ASN A 172 17.67 -9.86 21.29
N THR A 173 18.12 -9.82 22.53
CA THR A 173 18.69 -10.98 23.23
C THR A 173 17.71 -12.16 23.32
N ASN A 174 16.42 -11.86 23.42
CA ASN A 174 15.33 -12.86 23.43
C ASN A 174 14.21 -12.33 22.53
N PRO A 175 14.30 -12.53 21.21
CA PRO A 175 13.31 -12.01 20.27
C PRO A 175 11.92 -12.63 20.50
N ASP A 176 10.90 -11.79 20.41
CA ASP A 176 9.51 -12.27 20.34
C ASP A 176 9.21 -12.72 18.91
N MET A 177 9.39 -14.01 18.65
CA MET A 177 9.15 -14.56 17.31
C MET A 177 7.70 -14.41 16.84
N ALA A 178 6.72 -14.22 17.73
CA ALA A 178 5.36 -13.94 17.30
C ALA A 178 5.22 -12.53 16.72
N GLU A 179 5.96 -11.56 17.26
CA GLU A 179 6.04 -10.20 16.72
C GLU A 179 6.80 -10.19 15.39
N VAL A 180 7.97 -10.83 15.33
CA VAL A 180 8.74 -10.98 14.07
C VAL A 180 7.87 -11.56 12.96
N ILE A 181 7.21 -12.67 13.23
CA ILE A 181 6.36 -13.38 12.26
C ILE A 181 5.18 -12.51 11.82
N HIS A 182 4.56 -11.80 12.75
CA HIS A 182 3.45 -10.90 12.43
C HIS A 182 3.89 -9.77 11.51
N ASP A 183 4.94 -9.06 11.88
CA ASP A 183 5.48 -7.95 11.09
C ASP A 183 5.92 -8.41 9.71
N LEU A 184 6.67 -9.51 9.62
CA LEU A 184 7.13 -10.02 8.33
C LEU A 184 6.00 -10.59 7.47
N SER A 185 4.93 -11.11 8.07
CA SER A 185 3.74 -11.53 7.31
C SER A 185 2.97 -10.32 6.74
N GLU A 186 2.87 -9.23 7.49
CA GLU A 186 2.34 -7.95 6.97
C GLU A 186 3.29 -7.40 5.89
N GLY A 187 4.60 -7.39 6.16
CA GLY A 187 5.65 -6.95 5.23
C GLY A 187 5.61 -7.71 3.90
N TYR A 188 5.43 -9.02 3.92
CA TYR A 188 5.29 -9.84 2.71
C TYR A 188 4.17 -9.32 1.79
N GLY A 189 3.00 -9.01 2.35
CA GLY A 189 1.88 -8.47 1.56
C GLY A 189 2.17 -7.09 0.98
N PHE A 190 2.89 -6.22 1.71
CA PHE A 190 3.32 -4.93 1.20
C PHE A 190 4.41 -5.05 0.14
N ILE A 191 5.38 -5.96 0.28
CA ILE A 191 6.39 -6.24 -0.76
C ILE A 191 5.70 -6.74 -2.03
N LEU A 192 4.76 -7.68 -1.93
CA LEU A 192 3.95 -8.12 -3.08
C LEU A 192 3.25 -6.95 -3.78
N SER A 193 2.83 -5.95 -3.01
CA SER A 193 2.12 -4.77 -3.49
C SER A 193 3.02 -3.78 -4.24
N LEU A 194 4.36 -3.79 -4.05
CA LEU A 194 5.30 -2.86 -4.69
C LEU A 194 5.26 -2.93 -6.22
N GLN A 195 4.88 -4.06 -6.80
CA GLN A 195 4.73 -4.20 -8.25
C GLN A 195 3.70 -3.26 -8.89
N PHE A 196 2.84 -2.62 -8.08
CA PHE A 196 1.82 -1.67 -8.53
C PHE A 196 2.23 -0.21 -8.30
N ALA A 197 3.37 0.04 -7.64
CA ALA A 197 3.83 1.37 -7.26
C ALA A 197 4.48 2.11 -8.43
N LEU A 198 4.08 3.38 -8.63
CA LEU A 198 4.63 4.26 -9.66
C LEU A 198 5.43 5.41 -9.04
N GLY A 199 6.48 5.82 -9.76
CA GLY A 199 7.24 7.03 -9.46
C GLY A 199 6.70 8.29 -10.15
N ALA A 200 7.37 9.41 -9.91
CA ALA A 200 7.05 10.72 -10.49
C ALA A 200 7.12 10.76 -12.02
N ASP A 201 7.82 9.82 -12.63
CA ASP A 201 7.90 9.66 -14.09
C ASP A 201 6.79 8.76 -14.67
N GLY A 202 5.90 8.25 -13.81
CA GLY A 202 4.85 7.32 -14.17
C GLY A 202 5.32 5.91 -14.50
N GLN A 203 6.58 5.56 -14.17
CA GLN A 203 7.11 4.20 -14.33
C GLN A 203 7.06 3.44 -13.01
N TYR A 204 7.04 2.10 -13.10
CA TYR A 204 7.09 1.26 -11.90
C TYR A 204 8.40 1.46 -11.14
N LEU A 205 8.31 1.76 -9.84
CA LEU A 205 9.45 2.00 -8.96
C LEU A 205 10.26 0.74 -8.70
N VAL A 206 9.59 -0.39 -8.55
CA VAL A 206 10.22 -1.69 -8.28
C VAL A 206 9.86 -2.66 -9.39
N PRO A 207 10.84 -3.13 -10.18
CA PRO A 207 10.60 -4.16 -11.19
C PRO A 207 10.00 -5.42 -10.56
N LYS A 208 9.06 -6.05 -11.25
CA LYS A 208 8.44 -7.29 -10.73
C LYS A 208 9.46 -8.37 -10.38
N ALA A 209 10.55 -8.47 -11.12
CA ALA A 209 11.61 -9.44 -10.83
C ALA A 209 12.28 -9.20 -9.47
N ASP A 210 12.43 -7.94 -9.07
CA ASP A 210 13.00 -7.57 -7.77
C ASP A 210 12.00 -7.85 -6.63
N VAL A 211 10.70 -7.58 -6.86
CA VAL A 211 9.64 -8.01 -5.94
C VAL A 211 9.65 -9.52 -5.74
N ASP A 212 9.70 -10.30 -6.84
CA ASP A 212 9.75 -11.76 -6.78
C ASP A 212 11.00 -12.27 -6.04
N ALA A 213 12.15 -11.61 -6.22
CA ALA A 213 13.38 -11.95 -5.50
C ALA A 213 13.28 -11.67 -3.99
N MET A 214 12.69 -10.54 -3.59
CA MET A 214 12.44 -10.23 -2.17
C MET A 214 11.50 -11.26 -1.52
N LEU A 215 10.41 -11.62 -2.20
CA LEU A 215 9.48 -12.64 -1.70
C LEU A 215 10.17 -14.00 -1.59
N ALA A 216 10.97 -14.39 -2.59
CA ALA A 216 11.75 -15.63 -2.56
C ALA A 216 12.77 -15.67 -1.41
N ASN A 217 13.36 -14.54 -1.03
CA ASN A 217 14.24 -14.45 0.14
C ASN A 217 13.48 -14.73 1.45
N LEU A 218 12.26 -14.20 1.60
CA LEU A 218 11.42 -14.48 2.76
C LEU A 218 10.95 -15.94 2.82
N GLU A 219 10.80 -16.59 1.68
CA GLU A 219 10.36 -17.99 1.55
C GLU A 219 11.51 -19.01 1.58
N ALA A 220 12.77 -18.56 1.56
CA ALA A 220 13.93 -19.44 1.48
C ALA A 220 14.03 -20.36 2.70
N GLY A 221 14.56 -21.57 2.52
CA GLY A 221 14.74 -22.53 3.61
C GLY A 221 13.45 -22.85 4.34
N ASN A 222 13.42 -22.65 5.66
CA ASN A 222 12.22 -22.81 6.48
C ASN A 222 11.37 -21.49 6.55
N GLY A 223 11.57 -20.56 5.64
CA GLY A 223 10.83 -19.30 5.60
C GLY A 223 11.21 -18.36 6.75
N LEU A 224 10.22 -17.76 7.40
CA LEU A 224 10.42 -16.77 8.47
C LEU A 224 11.09 -17.35 9.73
N TRP A 225 11.20 -18.66 9.85
CA TRP A 225 11.92 -19.29 10.96
C TRP A 225 13.44 -19.17 10.83
N ASP A 226 13.96 -19.04 9.61
CA ASP A 226 15.41 -19.01 9.33
C ASP A 226 15.90 -17.65 8.85
N ILE A 227 14.99 -16.68 8.67
CA ILE A 227 15.34 -15.36 8.15
C ILE A 227 16.27 -14.63 9.13
N ASP A 228 17.28 -13.95 8.61
CA ASP A 228 18.21 -13.17 9.40
C ASP A 228 17.98 -11.66 9.23
N ALA A 229 18.37 -10.89 10.25
CA ALA A 229 18.18 -9.44 10.27
C ALA A 229 18.94 -8.71 9.15
N ALA A 230 20.10 -9.19 8.72
CA ALA A 230 20.89 -8.55 7.67
C ALA A 230 20.20 -8.63 6.31
N THR A 231 19.58 -9.77 6.01
CA THR A 231 18.75 -9.95 4.80
C THR A 231 17.58 -8.99 4.80
N LEU A 232 16.86 -8.84 5.92
CA LEU A 232 15.73 -7.92 6.06
C LEU A 232 16.16 -6.47 5.85
N ILE A 233 17.26 -6.03 6.45
CA ILE A 233 17.80 -4.68 6.28
C ILE A 233 18.22 -4.44 4.82
N THR A 234 18.86 -5.40 4.17
CA THR A 234 19.25 -5.27 2.77
C THR A 234 18.03 -5.05 1.85
N MET A 235 16.95 -5.79 2.07
CA MET A 235 15.71 -5.60 1.33
C MET A 235 15.06 -4.24 1.64
N ALA A 236 15.04 -3.82 2.91
CA ALA A 236 14.51 -2.51 3.30
C ALA A 236 15.30 -1.37 2.63
N ASP A 237 16.64 -1.44 2.63
CA ASP A 237 17.50 -0.44 1.97
C ASP A 237 17.28 -0.37 0.45
N GLN A 238 16.99 -1.50 -0.21
CA GLN A 238 16.62 -1.54 -1.62
C GLN A 238 15.29 -0.82 -1.87
N ILE A 239 14.30 -1.04 -1.01
CA ILE A 239 13.00 -0.37 -1.08
C ILE A 239 13.16 1.12 -0.83
N ASP A 240 13.88 1.52 0.22
CA ASP A 240 14.10 2.93 0.55
C ASP A 240 14.79 3.66 -0.60
N ALA A 241 15.79 3.04 -1.23
CA ALA A 241 16.47 3.62 -2.39
C ALA A 241 15.52 3.80 -3.60
N ALA A 242 14.61 2.86 -3.84
CA ALA A 242 13.64 2.93 -4.94
C ALA A 242 12.59 4.03 -4.72
N PHE A 243 12.18 4.27 -3.46
CA PHE A 243 11.13 5.22 -3.10
C PHE A 243 11.66 6.59 -2.63
N GLY A 244 12.99 6.74 -2.48
CA GLY A 244 13.60 7.96 -1.96
C GLY A 244 13.18 8.25 -0.50
N LEU A 245 13.22 7.22 0.36
CA LEU A 245 12.89 7.30 1.79
C LEU A 245 14.12 7.61 2.63
#